data_fb75a86e7d5b861f9b3463c3d3f08f19
#
_entry.id   fb75a86e7d5b861f9b3463c3d3f08f19
#
_cell.length_a   1.000
_cell.length_b   1.000
_cell.length_c   1.000
_cell.angle_alpha   90.00
_cell.angle_beta   90.00
_cell.angle_gamma   90.00
#
_symmetry.space_group_name_H-M   'P 1'
#
loop_
_entity.id
_entity.type
_entity.pdbx_description
1 polymer ?
#
loop_
_entity_poly.entity_id
_entity_poly.type
_entity_poly.pdbx_seq_one_letter_code
_entity_poly.pdbx_strand_id
1 'polypeptide(L)'
;MTRFAAIALVTLAAATAAAQPADPYGGDAKKAPAKTPATAVKAPNDPAADAKPEAAIPSRVGLSDLTAVQGLLAVQNLDAWLLYDRDGQNPIALRLAAPDGRPQRPWFYLIPARGEPIALVHTSEVRQFDHLPGKKLTYLGYRDYDKQLRLMLKGVKSIALEYSPKAAVPNVSRIDGGTLELIRATGVAVRSSDTLVQYTKAIWGDAGRTAHFIAVHHIIELRKEALAFVAKKVSAHEPITEYDVQQKLVHGMAMRGLVGPPPVVAAGVNTADPYYVPTAARTSPINQGDLLVISLAGKIDKPEGIYAAQTWCAVADRTVPDKVASAFQTVSLARDQALVLITDRMKKHRPLTGAEVDQATRAFIKKAGLVEQVMHRTGHSIDSDLQGGGADLDDFEVKDTRILTPGTGFTISPGVYFPGQFGVGTEISVYLAPNGPEVTTAAQDEVEALLK
;
A
#
# COMPACT_ATOMS: atom_id res chain seq x y z
N MET A 1 -27.50 62.71 19.95
CA MET A 1 -27.35 63.46 18.66
C MET A 1 -26.78 62.49 17.61
N THR A 2 -27.67 62.06 16.79
CA THR A 2 -27.53 61.00 15.81
C THR A 2 -26.98 61.55 14.47
N ARG A 3 -26.05 60.87 13.84
CA ARG A 3 -25.78 61.04 12.40
C ARG A 3 -25.73 59.67 11.71
N PHE A 4 -26.75 59.40 10.94
CA PHE A 4 -26.82 58.36 9.95
C PHE A 4 -25.97 58.75 8.73
N ALA A 5 -25.14 57.87 8.22
CA ALA A 5 -24.52 57.98 6.91
C ALA A 5 -25.13 56.90 6.01
N ALA A 6 -25.78 57.34 4.93
CA ALA A 6 -26.36 56.49 3.91
C ALA A 6 -25.26 56.02 2.95
N ILE A 7 -25.21 54.69 2.69
CA ILE A 7 -24.38 54.08 1.66
C ILE A 7 -25.27 53.79 0.46
N ALA A 8 -24.94 54.45 -0.67
CA ALA A 8 -25.62 54.27 -1.95
C ALA A 8 -25.24 52.91 -2.60
N LEU A 9 -26.25 52.15 -2.97
CA LEU A 9 -26.12 50.90 -3.70
C LEU A 9 -25.98 51.24 -5.20
N VAL A 10 -24.81 50.97 -5.80
CA VAL A 10 -24.59 51.00 -7.25
C VAL A 10 -24.83 49.61 -7.79
N THR A 11 -25.93 49.39 -8.46
CA THR A 11 -26.23 48.19 -9.22
C THR A 11 -25.48 48.22 -10.57
N LEU A 12 -24.47 47.38 -10.70
CA LEU A 12 -23.79 47.13 -11.97
C LEU A 12 -24.42 45.90 -12.61
N ALA A 13 -25.18 46.08 -13.67
CA ALA A 13 -25.70 45.00 -14.50
C ALA A 13 -24.55 44.45 -15.36
N ALA A 14 -24.03 43.26 -15.03
CA ALA A 14 -23.12 42.52 -15.87
C ALA A 14 -23.92 41.59 -16.78
N ALA A 15 -23.81 41.81 -18.08
CA ALA A 15 -24.32 40.89 -19.09
C ALA A 15 -23.50 39.59 -19.04
N THR A 16 -24.14 38.49 -18.68
CA THR A 16 -23.54 37.14 -18.75
C THR A 16 -23.63 36.67 -20.20
N ALA A 17 -22.50 36.79 -20.92
CA ALA A 17 -22.26 35.94 -22.09
C ALA A 17 -22.01 34.51 -21.58
N ALA A 18 -22.89 33.58 -21.94
CA ALA A 18 -22.70 32.17 -21.68
C ALA A 18 -21.50 31.68 -22.50
N ALA A 19 -20.37 31.50 -21.84
CA ALA A 19 -19.24 30.77 -22.40
C ALA A 19 -19.60 29.28 -22.49
N GLN A 20 -19.49 28.69 -23.67
CA GLN A 20 -19.55 27.25 -23.84
C GLN A 20 -18.46 26.61 -22.96
N PRO A 21 -18.74 25.47 -22.33
CA PRO A 21 -17.71 24.75 -21.57
C PRO A 21 -16.57 24.39 -22.53
N ALA A 22 -15.35 24.78 -22.19
CA ALA A 22 -14.15 24.41 -22.93
C ALA A 22 -14.00 22.87 -22.92
N ASP A 23 -13.66 22.31 -24.08
CA ASP A 23 -13.33 20.89 -24.23
C ASP A 23 -12.18 20.56 -23.26
N PRO A 24 -12.40 19.71 -22.25
CA PRO A 24 -11.39 19.42 -21.23
C PRO A 24 -10.16 18.70 -21.80
N TYR A 25 -10.20 18.25 -23.06
CA TYR A 25 -9.14 17.48 -23.69
C TYR A 25 -8.41 18.23 -24.84
N GLY A 26 -8.76 19.47 -25.12
CA GLY A 26 -8.18 20.31 -26.19
C GLY A 26 -6.83 20.94 -25.82
N GLY A 27 -5.74 20.20 -25.92
CA GLY A 27 -4.38 20.72 -25.80
C GLY A 27 -3.43 20.01 -26.75
N ASP A 28 -2.44 20.73 -27.32
CA ASP A 28 -1.48 20.22 -28.31
C ASP A 28 -0.77 18.96 -27.83
N ALA A 29 -1.11 17.81 -28.40
CA ALA A 29 -0.48 16.53 -28.11
C ALA A 29 0.95 16.49 -28.68
N LYS A 30 1.96 16.47 -27.83
CA LYS A 30 3.30 16.03 -28.22
C LYS A 30 3.21 14.53 -28.53
N LYS A 31 3.66 14.12 -29.75
CA LYS A 31 3.69 12.72 -30.22
C LYS A 31 4.31 11.81 -29.18
N ALA A 32 3.60 10.74 -28.81
CA ALA A 32 4.09 9.69 -27.94
C ALA A 32 5.30 8.96 -28.56
N PRO A 33 6.24 8.44 -27.76
CA PRO A 33 7.35 7.64 -28.27
C PRO A 33 6.85 6.35 -28.94
N ALA A 34 7.50 5.96 -30.04
CA ALA A 34 7.14 4.80 -30.83
C ALA A 34 7.14 3.50 -30.01
N LYS A 35 6.16 2.63 -30.28
CA LYS A 35 6.06 1.30 -29.66
C LYS A 35 7.31 0.47 -29.98
N THR A 36 8.09 0.11 -28.96
CA THR A 36 8.99 -1.05 -29.04
C THR A 36 8.09 -2.28 -28.90
N PRO A 37 8.20 -3.30 -29.78
CA PRO A 37 7.31 -4.45 -29.71
C PRO A 37 7.47 -5.13 -28.36
N ALA A 38 6.38 -5.22 -27.60
CA ALA A 38 6.31 -6.07 -26.43
C ALA A 38 6.53 -7.51 -26.88
N THR A 39 7.61 -8.13 -26.43
CA THR A 39 7.81 -9.57 -26.59
C THR A 39 6.66 -10.27 -25.88
N ALA A 40 5.80 -10.92 -26.66
CA ALA A 40 4.72 -11.74 -26.16
C ALA A 40 5.25 -12.69 -25.09
N VAL A 41 4.73 -12.57 -23.86
CA VAL A 41 4.97 -13.55 -22.81
C VAL A 41 4.27 -14.83 -23.25
N LYS A 42 5.06 -15.79 -23.72
CA LYS A 42 4.60 -17.12 -24.11
C LYS A 42 4.03 -17.82 -22.87
N ALA A 43 2.87 -18.45 -23.03
CA ALA A 43 2.30 -19.36 -22.04
C ALA A 43 3.32 -20.42 -21.61
N PRO A 44 3.27 -20.90 -20.36
CA PRO A 44 4.27 -21.80 -19.82
C PRO A 44 4.30 -23.11 -20.57
N ASN A 45 5.44 -23.45 -21.14
CA ASN A 45 5.74 -24.78 -21.65
C ASN A 45 6.17 -25.66 -20.47
N ASP A 46 5.76 -26.92 -20.58
CA ASP A 46 5.99 -28.13 -19.80
C ASP A 46 7.26 -28.13 -18.88
N PRO A 47 7.13 -28.43 -17.57
CA PRO A 47 8.23 -28.38 -16.62
C PRO A 47 8.87 -29.77 -16.46
N ALA A 48 9.82 -30.12 -17.32
CA ALA A 48 10.72 -31.23 -17.00
C ALA A 48 11.97 -31.17 -17.88
N ALA A 49 12.91 -30.29 -17.61
CA ALA A 49 14.36 -30.49 -17.84
C ALA A 49 15.12 -29.26 -17.29
N ASP A 50 16.11 -29.50 -16.44
CA ASP A 50 17.05 -28.53 -15.85
C ASP A 50 16.53 -27.62 -14.72
N ALA A 51 15.90 -28.19 -13.69
CA ALA A 51 15.66 -27.48 -12.43
C ALA A 51 17.00 -27.30 -11.66
N LYS A 52 17.58 -26.10 -11.77
CA LYS A 52 18.48 -25.61 -10.72
C LYS A 52 17.69 -25.54 -9.42
N PRO A 53 18.31 -25.83 -8.24
CA PRO A 53 17.58 -25.78 -6.97
C PRO A 53 16.92 -24.39 -6.82
N GLU A 54 15.60 -24.39 -6.79
CA GLU A 54 14.76 -23.23 -6.60
C GLU A 54 15.16 -22.58 -5.26
N ALA A 55 15.51 -21.29 -5.30
CA ALA A 55 15.83 -20.57 -4.07
C ALA A 55 14.58 -20.63 -3.17
N ALA A 56 14.69 -21.28 -2.04
CA ALA A 56 13.56 -21.47 -1.13
C ALA A 56 12.96 -20.12 -0.72
N ILE A 57 11.62 -20.04 -0.77
CA ILE A 57 10.91 -18.88 -0.20
C ILE A 57 11.24 -18.86 1.28
N PRO A 58 11.71 -17.72 1.84
CA PRO A 58 11.92 -17.61 3.27
C PRO A 58 10.60 -17.93 3.98
N SER A 59 10.61 -18.86 4.92
CA SER A 59 9.43 -19.13 5.72
C SER A 59 9.08 -17.90 6.54
N ARG A 60 7.78 -17.63 6.68
CA ARG A 60 7.30 -16.60 7.60
C ARG A 60 7.71 -16.96 9.01
N VAL A 61 8.43 -16.08 9.68
CA VAL A 61 8.92 -16.31 11.05
C VAL A 61 7.88 -15.80 12.04
N GLY A 62 7.32 -16.69 12.85
CA GLY A 62 6.45 -16.33 13.96
C GLY A 62 7.20 -16.32 15.29
N LEU A 63 6.64 -15.68 16.32
CA LEU A 63 7.24 -15.74 17.68
C LEU A 63 7.17 -17.15 18.30
N SER A 64 6.39 -18.04 17.75
CA SER A 64 6.43 -19.48 18.09
C SER A 64 7.73 -20.17 17.67
N ASP A 65 8.47 -19.58 16.71
CA ASP A 65 9.78 -20.03 16.27
C ASP A 65 10.85 -19.02 16.68
N LEU A 66 11.18 -19.01 17.97
CA LEU A 66 12.21 -18.13 18.51
C LEU A 66 13.59 -18.37 17.87
N THR A 67 13.91 -19.59 17.48
CA THR A 67 15.19 -19.94 16.86
C THR A 67 15.35 -19.19 15.52
N ALA A 68 14.30 -19.11 14.73
CA ALA A 68 14.33 -18.37 13.46
C ALA A 68 14.45 -16.85 13.70
N VAL A 69 13.74 -16.29 14.68
CA VAL A 69 13.89 -14.87 15.05
C VAL A 69 15.30 -14.57 15.52
N GLN A 70 15.86 -15.42 16.38
CA GLN A 70 17.23 -15.31 16.88
C GLN A 70 18.26 -15.44 15.75
N GLY A 71 18.02 -16.30 14.78
CA GLY A 71 18.82 -16.41 13.57
C GLY A 71 18.82 -15.11 12.74
N LEU A 72 17.67 -14.48 12.56
CA LEU A 72 17.56 -13.17 11.87
C LEU A 72 18.33 -12.08 12.63
N LEU A 73 18.23 -12.04 13.96
CA LEU A 73 18.97 -11.08 14.78
C LEU A 73 20.48 -11.24 14.64
N ALA A 74 20.96 -12.50 14.64
CA ALA A 74 22.37 -12.82 14.46
C ALA A 74 22.89 -12.35 13.09
N VAL A 75 22.12 -12.58 12.01
CA VAL A 75 22.47 -12.11 10.65
C VAL A 75 22.56 -10.58 10.59
N GLN A 76 21.73 -9.85 11.35
CA GLN A 76 21.72 -8.40 11.39
C GLN A 76 22.69 -7.80 12.41
N ASN A 77 23.48 -8.62 13.13
CA ASN A 77 24.36 -8.20 14.21
C ASN A 77 23.63 -7.35 15.27
N LEU A 78 22.47 -7.83 15.71
CA LEU A 78 21.65 -7.26 16.78
C LEU A 78 21.68 -8.17 18.00
N ASP A 79 21.77 -7.58 19.18
CA ASP A 79 21.73 -8.35 20.43
C ASP A 79 20.30 -8.80 20.78
N ALA A 80 19.30 -7.99 20.42
CA ALA A 80 17.90 -8.30 20.69
C ALA A 80 16.92 -7.53 19.79
N TRP A 81 15.67 -7.98 19.79
CA TRP A 81 14.50 -7.24 19.32
C TRP A 81 13.63 -6.89 20.52
N LEU A 82 13.31 -5.61 20.70
CA LEU A 82 12.45 -5.11 21.76
C LEU A 82 11.10 -4.70 21.18
N LEU A 83 10.09 -5.54 21.31
CA LEU A 83 8.71 -5.19 21.04
C LEU A 83 8.18 -4.31 22.16
N TYR A 84 7.43 -3.27 21.81
CA TYR A 84 6.80 -2.34 22.75
C TYR A 84 5.40 -1.98 22.29
N ASP A 85 4.45 -1.95 23.20
CA ASP A 85 3.15 -1.33 22.98
C ASP A 85 2.62 -0.69 24.26
N ARG A 86 1.76 0.27 24.07
CA ARG A 86 0.94 0.92 25.10
C ARG A 86 -0.43 1.21 24.52
N ASP A 87 -1.46 0.73 25.16
CA ASP A 87 -2.88 1.00 24.84
C ASP A 87 -3.25 0.64 23.38
N GLY A 88 -2.60 -0.36 22.80
CA GLY A 88 -2.91 -0.85 21.45
C GLY A 88 -2.41 0.02 20.30
N GLN A 89 -1.36 0.81 20.49
CA GLN A 89 -0.85 1.75 19.49
C GLN A 89 0.19 1.13 18.53
N ASN A 90 0.78 -0.01 18.90
CA ASN A 90 1.73 -0.71 18.04
C ASN A 90 1.13 -2.01 17.46
N PRO A 91 0.48 -1.96 16.28
CA PRO A 91 -0.12 -3.16 15.66
C PRO A 91 0.91 -4.24 15.31
N ILE A 92 2.19 -3.89 15.13
CA ILE A 92 3.27 -4.85 14.89
C ILE A 92 3.51 -5.68 16.14
N ALA A 93 3.75 -5.04 17.28
CA ALA A 93 3.99 -5.71 18.54
C ALA A 93 2.76 -6.53 19.00
N LEU A 94 1.55 -5.96 18.87
CA LEU A 94 0.30 -6.66 19.20
C LEU A 94 0.11 -7.92 18.35
N ARG A 95 0.34 -7.84 17.06
CA ARG A 95 0.21 -9.00 16.17
C ARG A 95 1.22 -10.10 16.50
N LEU A 96 2.46 -9.71 16.82
CA LEU A 96 3.54 -10.66 17.09
C LEU A 96 3.41 -11.29 18.48
N ALA A 97 3.19 -10.50 19.51
CA ALA A 97 3.04 -10.99 20.88
C ALA A 97 1.64 -11.55 21.17
N ALA A 98 0.63 -11.11 20.43
CA ALA A 98 -0.77 -11.55 20.53
C ALA A 98 -1.27 -11.71 21.98
N PRO A 99 -1.23 -10.66 22.82
CA PRO A 99 -1.62 -10.78 24.22
C PRO A 99 -3.10 -11.21 24.36
N ASP A 100 -3.40 -12.01 25.40
CA ASP A 100 -4.76 -12.44 25.71
C ASP A 100 -5.57 -11.25 26.30
N GLY A 101 -6.20 -10.50 25.42
CA GLY A 101 -6.95 -9.29 25.76
C GLY A 101 -6.30 -8.02 25.21
N ARG A 102 -6.59 -6.88 25.84
CA ARG A 102 -6.10 -5.57 25.44
C ARG A 102 -5.32 -4.89 26.56
N PRO A 103 -3.97 -5.05 26.60
CA PRO A 103 -3.14 -4.35 27.58
C PRO A 103 -3.28 -2.85 27.41
N GLN A 104 -3.51 -2.14 28.51
CA GLN A 104 -3.62 -0.66 28.50
C GLN A 104 -2.34 0.02 28.95
N ARG A 105 -1.51 -0.69 29.71
CA ARG A 105 -0.27 -0.15 30.27
C ARG A 105 0.92 -0.53 29.41
N PRO A 106 2.02 0.26 29.45
CA PRO A 106 3.24 -0.08 28.71
C PRO A 106 3.71 -1.51 29.01
N TRP A 107 4.02 -2.24 27.96
CA TRP A 107 4.66 -3.54 28.08
C TRP A 107 5.78 -3.67 27.05
N PHE A 108 6.76 -4.51 27.37
CA PHE A 108 7.85 -4.86 26.49
C PHE A 108 8.00 -6.36 26.40
N TYR A 109 8.47 -6.81 25.25
CA TYR A 109 8.92 -8.18 25.07
C TYR A 109 10.28 -8.16 24.36
N LEU A 110 11.34 -8.46 25.12
CA LEU A 110 12.72 -8.53 24.65
C LEU A 110 13.01 -9.94 24.15
N ILE A 111 13.32 -10.08 22.87
CA ILE A 111 13.75 -11.32 22.25
C ILE A 111 15.26 -11.21 22.00
N PRO A 112 16.13 -11.83 22.82
CA PRO A 112 17.57 -11.76 22.63
C PRO A 112 18.01 -12.65 21.46
N ALA A 113 19.11 -12.30 20.78
CA ALA A 113 19.72 -13.15 19.77
C ALA A 113 20.18 -14.51 20.34
N ARG A 114 20.41 -14.59 21.64
CA ARG A 114 20.78 -15.83 22.37
C ARG A 114 20.17 -15.80 23.76
N GLY A 115 19.60 -16.93 24.17
CA GLY A 115 19.03 -17.09 25.52
C GLY A 115 17.49 -16.94 25.51
N GLU A 116 16.92 -16.82 26.69
CA GLU A 116 15.47 -16.75 26.88
C GLU A 116 14.92 -15.32 26.71
N PRO A 117 13.75 -15.14 26.10
CA PRO A 117 13.04 -13.88 26.07
C PRO A 117 12.66 -13.38 27.47
N ILE A 118 12.38 -12.08 27.56
CA ILE A 118 11.95 -11.44 28.81
C ILE A 118 10.76 -10.53 28.49
N ALA A 119 9.63 -10.76 29.14
CA ALA A 119 8.51 -9.84 29.14
C ALA A 119 8.61 -8.89 30.34
N LEU A 120 8.35 -7.59 30.13
CA LEU A 120 8.15 -6.60 31.21
C LEU A 120 6.72 -6.09 31.11
N VAL A 121 5.90 -6.38 32.11
CA VAL A 121 4.47 -6.15 32.07
C VAL A 121 3.98 -5.55 33.40
N HIS A 122 2.88 -4.80 33.36
CA HIS A 122 2.28 -4.32 34.60
C HIS A 122 1.67 -5.48 35.41
N THR A 123 1.81 -5.43 36.73
CA THR A 123 1.39 -6.51 37.65
C THR A 123 -0.06 -6.95 37.47
N SER A 124 -0.98 -6.01 37.11
CA SER A 124 -2.40 -6.32 36.87
C SER A 124 -2.68 -7.00 35.53
N GLU A 125 -1.73 -7.00 34.59
CA GLU A 125 -1.93 -7.46 33.20
C GLU A 125 -1.07 -8.68 32.87
N VAL A 126 -0.33 -9.21 33.81
CA VAL A 126 0.65 -10.29 33.60
C VAL A 126 0.06 -11.54 32.93
N ARG A 127 -1.19 -11.87 33.26
CA ARG A 127 -1.88 -13.06 32.70
C ARG A 127 -2.12 -12.98 31.19
N GLN A 128 -2.23 -11.76 30.66
CA GLN A 128 -2.43 -11.57 29.21
C GLN A 128 -1.22 -12.03 28.38
N PHE A 129 -0.09 -12.31 29.04
CA PHE A 129 1.17 -12.71 28.39
C PHE A 129 1.62 -14.11 28.85
N ASP A 130 0.73 -14.94 29.42
CA ASP A 130 1.11 -16.27 29.96
C ASP A 130 1.55 -17.25 28.87
N HIS A 131 1.07 -17.09 27.65
CA HIS A 131 1.43 -17.89 26.50
C HIS A 131 2.83 -17.56 25.94
N LEU A 132 3.40 -16.38 26.25
CA LEU A 132 4.72 -16.00 25.76
C LEU A 132 5.83 -16.78 26.51
N PRO A 133 6.79 -17.36 25.77
CA PRO A 133 7.93 -18.02 26.38
C PRO A 133 8.87 -17.04 27.08
N GLY A 134 9.67 -17.56 28.02
CA GLY A 134 10.68 -16.80 28.71
C GLY A 134 10.26 -16.29 30.09
N LYS A 135 11.04 -15.33 30.61
CA LYS A 135 10.85 -14.77 31.96
C LYS A 135 9.89 -13.59 31.95
N LYS A 136 9.19 -13.40 33.06
CA LYS A 136 8.33 -12.22 33.27
C LYS A 136 8.90 -11.36 34.39
N LEU A 137 9.18 -10.10 34.07
CA LEU A 137 9.40 -9.03 35.04
C LEU A 137 8.10 -8.25 35.18
N THR A 138 7.77 -7.84 36.37
CA THR A 138 6.57 -7.04 36.63
C THR A 138 6.93 -5.69 37.20
N TYR A 139 6.08 -4.69 36.96
CA TYR A 139 6.18 -3.38 37.56
C TYR A 139 4.81 -2.91 38.07
N LEU A 140 4.78 -2.04 39.06
CA LEU A 140 3.56 -1.47 39.63
C LEU A 140 3.43 0.04 39.35
N GLY A 141 4.49 0.80 39.49
CA GLY A 141 4.51 2.24 39.28
C GLY A 141 5.69 2.70 38.44
N TYR A 142 5.73 4.00 38.09
CA TYR A 142 6.69 4.54 37.12
C TYR A 142 8.16 4.38 37.54
N ARG A 143 8.48 4.43 38.85
CA ARG A 143 9.86 4.24 39.34
C ARG A 143 10.30 2.79 39.23
N ASP A 144 9.38 1.86 39.46
CA ASP A 144 9.64 0.44 39.29
C ASP A 144 9.74 0.09 37.82
N TYR A 145 8.88 0.66 36.98
CA TYR A 145 8.95 0.55 35.52
C TYR A 145 10.35 0.91 34.95
N ASP A 146 10.90 2.09 35.29
CA ASP A 146 12.23 2.51 34.84
C ASP A 146 13.32 1.55 35.35
N LYS A 147 13.23 1.13 36.61
CA LYS A 147 14.19 0.16 37.21
C LYS A 147 14.14 -1.18 36.49
N GLN A 148 12.96 -1.71 36.22
CA GLN A 148 12.81 -3.02 35.57
C GLN A 148 13.21 -2.96 34.08
N LEU A 149 12.93 -1.85 33.39
CA LEU A 149 13.39 -1.64 32.02
C LEU A 149 14.93 -1.62 31.94
N ARG A 150 15.60 -0.93 32.85
CA ARG A 150 17.07 -0.94 32.96
C ARG A 150 17.63 -2.33 33.29
N LEU A 151 16.94 -3.07 34.13
CA LEU A 151 17.31 -4.45 34.44
C LEU A 151 17.18 -5.37 33.22
N MET A 152 16.07 -5.26 32.47
CA MET A 152 15.81 -6.01 31.25
C MET A 152 16.90 -5.77 30.18
N LEU A 153 17.34 -4.52 30.03
CA LEU A 153 18.32 -4.11 29.01
C LEU A 153 19.78 -4.22 29.50
N LYS A 154 20.02 -4.69 30.73
CA LYS A 154 21.35 -4.80 31.27
C LYS A 154 22.22 -5.76 30.46
N GLY A 155 23.35 -5.25 29.94
CA GLY A 155 24.28 -6.02 29.11
C GLY A 155 23.92 -6.10 27.62
N VAL A 156 22.77 -5.62 27.22
CA VAL A 156 22.35 -5.48 25.81
C VAL A 156 23.03 -4.24 25.24
N LYS A 157 23.69 -4.36 24.09
CA LYS A 157 24.42 -3.25 23.43
C LYS A 157 23.61 -2.66 22.29
N SER A 158 22.85 -3.48 21.57
CA SER A 158 22.07 -3.07 20.40
C SER A 158 20.71 -3.77 20.34
N ILE A 159 19.67 -3.02 20.02
CA ILE A 159 18.33 -3.57 19.82
C ILE A 159 17.73 -3.12 18.49
N ALA A 160 16.91 -3.99 17.90
CA ALA A 160 15.87 -3.58 16.98
C ALA A 160 14.66 -3.07 17.76
N LEU A 161 13.98 -2.06 17.23
CA LEU A 161 12.79 -1.47 17.80
C LEU A 161 11.91 -0.93 16.67
N GLU A 162 10.60 -0.87 16.85
CA GLU A 162 9.68 -0.24 15.91
C GLU A 162 9.91 1.28 15.87
N TYR A 163 11.08 1.64 15.40
CA TYR A 163 11.62 2.98 15.24
C TYR A 163 12.18 3.15 13.83
N SER A 164 11.82 4.22 13.16
CA SER A 164 12.37 4.55 11.85
C SER A 164 13.22 5.82 11.92
N PRO A 165 14.55 5.73 11.78
CA PRO A 165 15.43 6.90 11.79
C PRO A 165 15.02 7.90 10.71
N LYS A 166 14.86 9.17 11.08
CA LYS A 166 14.48 10.25 10.15
C LYS A 166 13.19 9.98 9.38
N ALA A 167 12.29 9.17 9.94
CA ALA A 167 11.04 8.75 9.31
C ALA A 167 11.21 8.06 7.93
N ALA A 168 12.33 7.39 7.69
CA ALA A 168 12.63 6.75 6.40
C ALA A 168 11.62 5.64 6.03
N VAL A 169 11.04 4.96 7.02
CA VAL A 169 9.97 3.95 6.83
C VAL A 169 8.87 4.21 7.89
N PRO A 170 7.95 5.16 7.66
CA PRO A 170 6.97 5.58 8.66
C PRO A 170 6.10 4.44 9.19
N ASN A 171 5.76 3.47 8.34
CA ASN A 171 4.92 2.31 8.69
C ASN A 171 5.52 1.42 9.79
N VAL A 172 6.84 1.45 9.98
CA VAL A 172 7.54 0.72 11.04
C VAL A 172 7.66 1.56 12.32
N SER A 173 7.56 2.89 12.25
CA SER A 173 7.75 3.78 13.40
C SER A 173 6.50 3.79 14.29
N ARG A 174 6.56 3.08 15.41
CA ARG A 174 5.43 2.89 16.35
C ARG A 174 5.74 3.29 17.78
N ILE A 175 7.02 3.49 18.12
CA ILE A 175 7.39 3.92 19.47
C ILE A 175 7.15 5.42 19.64
N ASP A 176 6.67 5.82 20.82
CA ASP A 176 6.60 7.22 21.21
C ASP A 176 7.97 7.79 21.59
N GLY A 177 8.14 9.11 21.42
CA GLY A 177 9.42 9.78 21.64
C GLY A 177 9.95 9.63 23.07
N GLY A 178 9.06 9.73 24.08
CA GLY A 178 9.46 9.64 25.48
C GLY A 178 9.95 8.23 25.86
N THR A 179 9.29 7.19 25.38
CA THR A 179 9.74 5.81 25.60
C THR A 179 11.08 5.55 24.87
N LEU A 180 11.26 6.10 23.67
CA LEU A 180 12.53 6.01 22.95
C LEU A 180 13.68 6.68 23.73
N GLU A 181 13.43 7.84 24.33
CA GLU A 181 14.40 8.54 25.19
C GLU A 181 14.77 7.70 26.43
N LEU A 182 13.78 7.10 27.11
CA LEU A 182 14.03 6.20 28.25
C LEU A 182 14.91 5.01 27.87
N ILE A 183 14.64 4.38 26.73
CA ILE A 183 15.44 3.26 26.23
C ILE A 183 16.87 3.75 25.92
N ARG A 184 17.04 4.84 25.20
CA ARG A 184 18.36 5.40 24.88
C ARG A 184 19.16 5.81 26.11
N ALA A 185 18.51 6.28 27.16
CA ALA A 185 19.12 6.63 28.43
C ALA A 185 19.71 5.41 29.18
N THR A 186 19.42 4.17 28.75
CA THR A 186 20.09 2.96 29.27
C THR A 186 21.47 2.73 28.62
N GLY A 187 21.81 3.47 27.56
CA GLY A 187 23.06 3.32 26.78
C GLY A 187 22.95 2.32 25.62
N VAL A 188 21.79 1.70 25.40
CA VAL A 188 21.59 0.75 24.31
C VAL A 188 21.50 1.47 22.96
N ALA A 189 22.16 0.93 21.93
CA ALA A 189 22.03 1.41 20.56
C ALA A 189 20.70 0.93 19.94
N VAL A 190 19.87 1.86 19.46
CA VAL A 190 18.58 1.54 18.84
C VAL A 190 18.71 1.57 17.33
N ARG A 191 18.28 0.49 16.67
CA ARG A 191 18.15 0.36 15.21
C ARG A 191 16.69 0.07 14.84
N SER A 192 16.37 0.29 13.57
CA SER A 192 15.05 -0.05 13.03
C SER A 192 14.81 -1.57 13.02
N SER A 193 13.59 -1.98 13.29
CA SER A 193 13.14 -3.37 13.13
C SER A 193 12.60 -3.68 11.72
N ASP A 194 12.76 -2.76 10.77
CA ASP A 194 12.16 -2.79 9.43
C ASP A 194 12.34 -4.14 8.70
N THR A 195 13.57 -4.66 8.70
CA THR A 195 13.87 -5.96 8.08
C THR A 195 13.23 -7.12 8.86
N LEU A 196 13.24 -7.07 10.21
CA LEU A 196 12.57 -8.10 11.03
C LEU A 196 11.07 -8.13 10.78
N VAL A 197 10.44 -6.96 10.68
CA VAL A 197 9.02 -6.81 10.35
C VAL A 197 8.73 -7.41 8.98
N GLN A 198 9.60 -7.21 8.00
CA GLN A 198 9.43 -7.78 6.67
C GLN A 198 9.37 -9.32 6.71
N TYR A 199 10.26 -9.98 7.45
CA TYR A 199 10.27 -11.44 7.58
C TYR A 199 9.15 -12.00 8.47
N THR A 200 8.69 -11.25 9.45
CA THR A 200 7.69 -11.74 10.41
C THR A 200 6.25 -11.41 10.01
N LYS A 201 6.05 -10.36 9.18
CA LYS A 201 4.71 -9.87 8.81
C LYS A 201 4.44 -9.96 7.30
N ALA A 202 5.39 -9.52 6.46
CA ALA A 202 5.12 -9.30 5.04
C ALA A 202 5.24 -10.57 4.17
N ILE A 203 5.90 -11.61 4.63
CA ILE A 203 5.97 -12.87 3.88
C ILE A 203 4.60 -13.57 3.94
N TRP A 204 4.09 -13.93 2.77
CA TRP A 204 2.86 -14.70 2.64
C TRP A 204 3.15 -16.18 2.82
N GLY A 205 2.42 -16.85 3.69
CA GLY A 205 2.39 -18.31 3.70
C GLY A 205 1.45 -18.85 2.60
N ASP A 206 1.44 -20.16 2.40
CA ASP A 206 0.59 -20.81 1.37
C ASP A 206 -0.89 -20.48 1.53
N ALA A 207 -1.40 -20.48 2.77
CA ALA A 207 -2.77 -20.08 3.07
C ALA A 207 -3.04 -18.62 2.70
N GLY A 208 -2.09 -17.72 2.99
CA GLY A 208 -2.18 -16.31 2.63
C GLY A 208 -2.18 -16.10 1.12
N ARG A 209 -1.31 -16.82 0.40
CA ARG A 209 -1.27 -16.79 -1.06
C ARG A 209 -2.59 -17.27 -1.67
N THR A 210 -3.13 -18.39 -1.17
CA THR A 210 -4.45 -18.90 -1.59
C THR A 210 -5.55 -17.87 -1.32
N ALA A 211 -5.57 -17.26 -0.14
CA ALA A 211 -6.53 -16.23 0.23
C ALA A 211 -6.45 -15.00 -0.66
N HIS A 212 -5.24 -14.60 -1.04
CA HIS A 212 -5.01 -13.50 -1.99
C HIS A 212 -5.63 -13.79 -3.35
N PHE A 213 -5.41 -14.97 -3.93
CA PHE A 213 -6.00 -15.30 -5.25
C PHE A 213 -7.53 -15.35 -5.22
N ILE A 214 -8.14 -15.74 -4.11
CA ILE A 214 -9.60 -15.64 -3.93
C ILE A 214 -10.03 -14.17 -3.96
N ALA A 215 -9.33 -13.29 -3.24
CA ALA A 215 -9.61 -11.85 -3.25
C ALA A 215 -9.42 -11.26 -4.65
N VAL A 216 -8.35 -11.62 -5.36
CA VAL A 216 -8.08 -11.20 -6.75
C VAL A 216 -9.25 -11.55 -7.66
N HIS A 217 -9.72 -12.80 -7.63
CA HIS A 217 -10.86 -13.22 -8.44
C HIS A 217 -12.10 -12.35 -8.20
N HIS A 218 -12.45 -12.12 -6.94
CA HIS A 218 -13.60 -11.30 -6.59
C HIS A 218 -13.44 -9.82 -6.98
N ILE A 219 -12.27 -9.24 -6.82
CA ILE A 219 -11.98 -7.86 -7.22
C ILE A 219 -12.14 -7.68 -8.74
N ILE A 220 -11.62 -8.60 -9.53
CA ILE A 220 -11.73 -8.56 -11.00
C ILE A 220 -13.21 -8.63 -11.42
N GLU A 221 -13.99 -9.53 -10.84
CA GLU A 221 -15.41 -9.67 -11.17
C GLU A 221 -16.21 -8.41 -10.73
N LEU A 222 -15.97 -7.90 -9.53
CA LEU A 222 -16.61 -6.68 -9.04
C LEU A 222 -16.35 -5.48 -9.95
N ARG A 223 -15.10 -5.32 -10.42
CA ARG A 223 -14.75 -4.27 -11.38
C ARG A 223 -15.56 -4.43 -12.68
N LYS A 224 -15.61 -5.64 -13.28
CA LYS A 224 -16.38 -5.90 -14.49
C LYS A 224 -17.86 -5.59 -14.31
N GLU A 225 -18.44 -6.00 -13.18
CA GLU A 225 -19.84 -5.73 -12.84
C GLU A 225 -20.13 -4.22 -12.68
N ALA A 226 -19.18 -3.46 -12.09
CA ALA A 226 -19.30 -2.02 -11.94
C ALA A 226 -19.25 -1.31 -13.30
N LEU A 227 -18.29 -1.66 -14.16
CA LEU A 227 -18.17 -1.07 -15.50
C LEU A 227 -19.38 -1.40 -16.37
N ALA A 228 -19.87 -2.63 -16.35
CA ALA A 228 -21.10 -3.03 -17.05
C ALA A 228 -22.33 -2.28 -16.51
N PHE A 229 -22.41 -2.01 -15.21
CA PHE A 229 -23.48 -1.22 -14.61
C PHE A 229 -23.45 0.23 -15.10
N VAL A 230 -22.26 0.87 -15.15
CA VAL A 230 -22.10 2.21 -15.72
C VAL A 230 -22.51 2.22 -17.20
N ALA A 231 -21.97 1.29 -18.00
CA ALA A 231 -22.28 1.19 -19.43
C ALA A 231 -23.79 1.08 -19.69
N LYS A 232 -24.48 0.22 -18.91
CA LYS A 232 -25.94 0.05 -19.01
C LYS A 232 -26.69 1.35 -18.72
N LYS A 233 -26.34 2.03 -17.62
CA LYS A 233 -27.02 3.26 -17.18
C LYS A 233 -26.80 4.39 -18.16
N VAL A 234 -25.55 4.62 -18.57
CA VAL A 234 -25.22 5.69 -19.53
C VAL A 234 -25.87 5.44 -20.90
N SER A 235 -25.83 4.21 -21.43
CA SER A 235 -26.49 3.86 -22.69
C SER A 235 -28.01 4.04 -22.66
N ALA A 236 -28.62 3.85 -21.49
CA ALA A 236 -30.06 4.07 -21.30
C ALA A 236 -30.43 5.51 -20.98
N HIS A 237 -29.47 6.44 -20.92
CA HIS A 237 -29.63 7.82 -20.44
C HIS A 237 -30.26 7.91 -19.03
N GLU A 238 -30.03 6.89 -18.20
CA GLU A 238 -30.46 6.85 -16.80
C GLU A 238 -29.43 7.54 -15.90
N PRO A 239 -29.85 8.32 -14.89
CA PRO A 239 -28.93 8.98 -13.98
C PRO A 239 -28.15 7.95 -13.18
N ILE A 240 -26.84 8.23 -13.01
CA ILE A 240 -25.93 7.45 -12.20
C ILE A 240 -24.84 8.37 -11.66
N THR A 241 -24.41 8.14 -10.43
CA THR A 241 -23.33 8.90 -9.77
C THR A 241 -22.17 8.00 -9.42
N GLU A 242 -21.02 8.60 -9.13
CA GLU A 242 -19.84 7.92 -8.60
C GLU A 242 -20.18 7.15 -7.31
N TYR A 243 -21.00 7.77 -6.44
CA TYR A 243 -21.43 7.16 -5.19
C TYR A 243 -22.32 5.92 -5.42
N ASP A 244 -23.21 5.93 -6.40
CA ASP A 244 -24.04 4.76 -6.74
C ASP A 244 -23.17 3.57 -7.16
N VAL A 245 -22.12 3.81 -7.95
CA VAL A 245 -21.16 2.77 -8.37
C VAL A 245 -20.34 2.29 -7.17
N GLN A 246 -19.89 3.20 -6.32
CA GLN A 246 -19.16 2.84 -5.09
C GLN A 246 -20.02 1.95 -4.19
N GLN A 247 -21.30 2.31 -3.96
CA GLN A 247 -22.20 1.54 -3.10
C GLN A 247 -22.48 0.15 -3.68
N LYS A 248 -22.59 0.03 -5.01
CA LYS A 248 -22.66 -1.28 -5.67
C LYS A 248 -21.43 -2.12 -5.39
N LEU A 249 -20.22 -1.55 -5.45
CA LEU A 249 -18.96 -2.23 -5.15
C LEU A 249 -18.88 -2.62 -3.67
N VAL A 250 -19.21 -1.72 -2.74
CA VAL A 250 -19.24 -1.99 -1.29
C VAL A 250 -20.18 -3.16 -0.97
N HIS A 251 -21.40 -3.13 -1.52
CA HIS A 251 -22.35 -4.23 -1.35
C HIS A 251 -21.80 -5.54 -1.94
N GLY A 252 -21.23 -5.48 -3.14
CA GLY A 252 -20.64 -6.64 -3.80
C GLY A 252 -19.45 -7.24 -3.05
N MET A 253 -18.62 -6.41 -2.41
CA MET A 253 -17.54 -6.84 -1.52
C MET A 253 -18.10 -7.60 -0.30
N ALA A 254 -19.08 -7.01 0.38
CA ALA A 254 -19.70 -7.62 1.57
C ALA A 254 -20.34 -8.99 1.22
N MET A 255 -21.05 -9.09 0.10
CA MET A 255 -21.67 -10.34 -0.36
C MET A 255 -20.65 -11.45 -0.68
N ARG A 256 -19.40 -11.09 -0.95
CA ARG A 256 -18.29 -12.04 -1.23
C ARG A 256 -17.38 -12.26 -0.03
N GLY A 257 -17.75 -11.73 1.15
CA GLY A 257 -16.92 -11.83 2.35
C GLY A 257 -15.57 -11.10 2.24
N LEU A 258 -15.52 -10.05 1.41
CA LEU A 258 -14.35 -9.17 1.33
C LEU A 258 -14.48 -8.01 2.32
N VAL A 259 -13.35 -7.66 2.93
CA VAL A 259 -13.17 -6.44 3.73
C VAL A 259 -12.10 -5.56 3.09
N GLY A 260 -12.28 -4.25 3.18
CA GLY A 260 -11.35 -3.28 2.62
C GLY A 260 -11.84 -1.85 2.80
N PRO A 261 -11.05 -0.86 2.37
CA PRO A 261 -11.50 0.53 2.34
C PRO A 261 -12.63 0.71 1.32
N PRO A 262 -13.42 1.79 1.45
CA PRO A 262 -14.38 2.16 0.41
C PRO A 262 -13.68 2.31 -0.94
N PRO A 263 -14.19 1.68 -2.02
CA PRO A 263 -13.62 1.82 -3.35
C PRO A 263 -13.57 3.27 -3.83
N VAL A 264 -12.52 3.62 -4.55
CA VAL A 264 -12.46 4.86 -5.32
C VAL A 264 -13.29 4.68 -6.58
N VAL A 265 -14.19 5.60 -6.83
CA VAL A 265 -14.89 5.77 -8.11
C VAL A 265 -14.86 7.25 -8.43
N ALA A 266 -14.07 7.63 -9.41
CA ALA A 266 -13.93 9.03 -9.84
C ALA A 266 -14.35 9.15 -11.31
N ALA A 267 -15.06 10.23 -11.66
CA ALA A 267 -15.51 10.51 -13.01
C ALA A 267 -15.12 11.94 -13.46
N GLY A 268 -14.81 12.10 -14.73
CA GLY A 268 -14.46 13.38 -15.31
C GLY A 268 -13.32 14.07 -14.55
N VAL A 269 -13.53 15.31 -14.12
CA VAL A 269 -12.51 16.11 -13.41
C VAL A 269 -12.08 15.52 -12.06
N ASN A 270 -12.93 14.75 -11.40
CA ASN A 270 -12.60 14.13 -10.13
C ASN A 270 -11.48 13.08 -10.26
N THR A 271 -11.24 12.55 -11.46
CA THR A 271 -10.10 11.64 -11.72
C THR A 271 -8.75 12.32 -11.55
N ALA A 272 -8.68 13.65 -11.55
CA ALA A 272 -7.47 14.42 -11.33
C ALA A 272 -7.01 14.43 -9.86
N ASP A 273 -7.85 13.97 -8.91
CA ASP A 273 -7.49 13.79 -7.50
C ASP A 273 -7.20 12.31 -7.23
N PRO A 274 -5.94 11.91 -7.01
CA PRO A 274 -5.58 10.50 -6.79
C PRO A 274 -6.19 9.90 -5.51
N TYR A 275 -6.65 10.75 -4.59
CA TYR A 275 -7.23 10.35 -3.30
C TYR A 275 -8.74 10.64 -3.22
N TYR A 276 -9.38 10.89 -4.36
CA TYR A 276 -10.82 11.12 -4.41
C TYR A 276 -11.60 9.87 -3.97
N VAL A 277 -12.46 10.04 -2.97
CA VAL A 277 -13.41 9.02 -2.55
C VAL A 277 -14.81 9.64 -2.53
N PRO A 278 -15.76 9.16 -3.34
CA PRO A 278 -17.11 9.70 -3.33
C PRO A 278 -17.84 9.38 -2.02
N THR A 279 -18.72 10.27 -1.63
CA THR A 279 -19.64 10.11 -0.50
C THR A 279 -21.03 10.56 -0.91
N ALA A 280 -22.06 10.26 -0.11
CA ALA A 280 -23.41 10.74 -0.38
C ALA A 280 -23.50 12.28 -0.53
N ALA A 281 -22.62 13.03 0.15
CA ALA A 281 -22.59 14.49 0.10
C ALA A 281 -21.59 15.05 -0.93
N ARG A 282 -20.64 14.23 -1.41
CA ARG A 282 -19.60 14.61 -2.39
C ARG A 282 -19.52 13.56 -3.48
N THR A 283 -20.27 13.76 -4.54
CA THR A 283 -20.32 12.85 -5.68
C THR A 283 -20.73 13.65 -6.93
N SER A 284 -20.27 13.21 -8.09
CA SER A 284 -20.66 13.78 -9.39
C SER A 284 -21.47 12.78 -10.19
N PRO A 285 -22.37 13.26 -11.09
CA PRO A 285 -22.98 12.40 -12.08
C PRO A 285 -21.92 11.85 -13.03
N ILE A 286 -22.14 10.65 -13.53
CA ILE A 286 -21.35 10.04 -14.60
C ILE A 286 -22.11 10.22 -15.91
N ASN A 287 -21.55 10.99 -16.83
CA ASN A 287 -22.15 11.30 -18.10
C ASN A 287 -21.44 10.55 -19.25
N GLN A 288 -22.09 10.51 -20.41
CA GLN A 288 -21.42 10.05 -21.61
C GLN A 288 -20.21 10.95 -21.91
N GLY A 289 -19.08 10.35 -22.27
CA GLY A 289 -17.81 11.03 -22.52
C GLY A 289 -16.88 11.10 -21.29
N ASP A 290 -17.38 10.90 -20.06
CA ASP A 290 -16.56 10.99 -18.87
C ASP A 290 -15.52 9.86 -18.80
N LEU A 291 -14.28 10.23 -18.44
CA LEU A 291 -13.27 9.29 -17.98
C LEU A 291 -13.66 8.80 -16.59
N LEU A 292 -13.52 7.51 -16.36
CA LEU A 292 -13.75 6.84 -15.09
C LEU A 292 -12.44 6.22 -14.58
N VAL A 293 -12.18 6.37 -13.29
CA VAL A 293 -11.13 5.63 -12.57
C VAL A 293 -11.80 4.87 -11.44
N ILE A 294 -11.65 3.55 -11.43
CA ILE A 294 -12.09 2.68 -10.35
C ILE A 294 -10.86 2.05 -9.70
N SER A 295 -10.61 2.36 -8.41
CA SER A 295 -9.60 1.68 -7.60
C SER A 295 -10.28 0.88 -6.51
N LEU A 296 -9.96 -0.40 -6.43
CA LEU A 296 -10.61 -1.38 -5.57
C LEU A 296 -9.56 -2.24 -4.88
N ALA A 297 -9.59 -2.23 -3.55
CA ALA A 297 -8.74 -3.07 -2.71
C ALA A 297 -9.58 -3.86 -1.72
N GLY A 298 -9.24 -5.13 -1.51
CA GLY A 298 -9.93 -5.97 -0.54
C GLY A 298 -9.19 -7.27 -0.27
N LYS A 299 -9.54 -7.89 0.85
CA LYS A 299 -9.08 -9.23 1.23
C LYS A 299 -10.26 -10.03 1.77
N ILE A 300 -10.17 -11.36 1.79
CA ILE A 300 -11.15 -12.18 2.50
C ILE A 300 -11.06 -11.89 4.01
N ASP A 301 -12.20 -11.84 4.68
CA ASP A 301 -12.31 -11.60 6.13
C ASP A 301 -11.94 -12.86 6.92
N LYS A 302 -10.64 -13.16 6.91
CA LYS A 302 -10.02 -14.28 7.64
C LYS A 302 -8.62 -13.87 8.13
N PRO A 303 -8.09 -14.54 9.16
CA PRO A 303 -6.74 -14.26 9.68
C PRO A 303 -5.64 -14.35 8.63
N GLU A 304 -5.74 -15.29 7.69
CA GLU A 304 -4.81 -15.48 6.57
C GLU A 304 -5.08 -14.55 5.38
N GLY A 305 -6.14 -13.72 5.42
CA GLY A 305 -6.51 -12.82 4.33
C GLY A 305 -5.39 -11.86 3.96
N ILE A 306 -4.99 -11.86 2.69
CA ILE A 306 -4.01 -10.96 2.09
C ILE A 306 -4.73 -10.05 1.11
N TYR A 307 -4.44 -8.75 1.17
CA TYR A 307 -5.03 -7.76 0.27
C TYR A 307 -4.67 -8.03 -1.19
N ALA A 308 -5.65 -7.80 -2.06
CA ALA A 308 -5.47 -7.57 -3.49
C ALA A 308 -5.95 -6.16 -3.83
N ALA A 309 -5.30 -5.50 -4.76
CA ALA A 309 -5.64 -4.15 -5.20
C ALA A 309 -5.54 -4.04 -6.72
N GLN A 310 -6.43 -3.26 -7.32
CA GLN A 310 -6.44 -2.99 -8.75
C GLN A 310 -7.04 -1.61 -9.03
N THR A 311 -6.40 -0.85 -9.93
CA THR A 311 -6.95 0.38 -10.49
C THR A 311 -7.16 0.21 -11.99
N TRP A 312 -8.32 0.70 -12.48
CA TRP A 312 -8.76 0.55 -13.85
C TRP A 312 -9.34 1.85 -14.38
N CYS A 313 -8.97 2.20 -15.62
CA CYS A 313 -9.48 3.36 -16.32
C CYS A 313 -10.44 2.94 -17.45
N ALA A 314 -11.56 3.66 -17.59
CA ALA A 314 -12.52 3.47 -18.67
C ALA A 314 -13.11 4.80 -19.09
N VAL A 315 -13.65 4.90 -20.31
CA VAL A 315 -14.41 6.07 -20.78
C VAL A 315 -15.84 5.64 -21.02
N ALA A 316 -16.78 6.41 -20.49
CA ALA A 316 -18.21 6.19 -20.69
C ALA A 316 -18.65 6.64 -22.11
N ASP A 317 -17.92 6.23 -23.15
CA ASP A 317 -18.19 6.51 -24.55
C ASP A 317 -17.77 5.34 -25.45
N ARG A 318 -17.95 5.50 -26.77
CA ARG A 318 -17.54 4.56 -27.83
C ARG A 318 -16.04 4.67 -28.16
N THR A 319 -15.44 5.81 -27.89
CA THR A 319 -14.04 6.12 -28.21
C THR A 319 -13.33 6.72 -27.02
N VAL A 320 -12.04 6.49 -26.91
CA VAL A 320 -11.19 7.09 -25.86
C VAL A 320 -10.51 8.34 -26.45
N PRO A 321 -10.56 9.50 -25.79
CA PRO A 321 -9.86 10.69 -26.24
C PRO A 321 -8.35 10.46 -26.33
N ASP A 322 -7.69 10.94 -27.40
CA ASP A 322 -6.26 10.72 -27.67
C ASP A 322 -5.37 11.15 -26.51
N LYS A 323 -5.69 12.26 -25.85
CA LYS A 323 -4.92 12.75 -24.69
C LYS A 323 -4.98 11.78 -23.51
N VAL A 324 -6.13 11.20 -23.24
CA VAL A 324 -6.34 10.19 -22.19
C VAL A 324 -5.58 8.90 -22.55
N ALA A 325 -5.75 8.43 -23.78
CA ALA A 325 -5.08 7.23 -24.28
C ALA A 325 -3.55 7.36 -24.22
N SER A 326 -3.00 8.51 -24.64
CA SER A 326 -1.55 8.78 -24.64
C SER A 326 -0.99 8.89 -23.22
N ALA A 327 -1.69 9.54 -22.29
CA ALA A 327 -1.30 9.62 -20.89
C ALA A 327 -1.33 8.23 -20.24
N PHE A 328 -2.38 7.46 -20.47
CA PHE A 328 -2.51 6.10 -19.94
C PHE A 328 -1.44 5.15 -20.51
N GLN A 329 -1.12 5.26 -21.79
CA GLN A 329 -0.04 4.49 -22.41
C GLN A 329 1.30 4.75 -21.70
N THR A 330 1.60 6.00 -21.33
CA THR A 330 2.81 6.33 -20.57
C THR A 330 2.81 5.63 -19.22
N VAL A 331 1.68 5.63 -18.51
CA VAL A 331 1.52 5.02 -17.20
C VAL A 331 1.63 3.50 -17.27
N SER A 332 0.98 2.85 -18.24
CA SER A 332 1.04 1.39 -18.41
C SER A 332 2.45 0.91 -18.76
N LEU A 333 3.14 1.62 -19.64
CA LEU A 333 4.54 1.32 -19.97
C LEU A 333 5.49 1.57 -18.78
N ALA A 334 5.23 2.58 -17.93
CA ALA A 334 6.02 2.81 -16.73
C ALA A 334 5.85 1.67 -15.71
N ARG A 335 4.62 1.13 -15.55
CA ARG A 335 4.35 -0.09 -14.78
C ARG A 335 5.17 -1.28 -15.31
N ASP A 336 5.17 -1.46 -16.61
CA ASP A 336 5.88 -2.59 -17.26
C ASP A 336 7.41 -2.46 -17.10
N GLN A 337 7.95 -1.24 -17.14
CA GLN A 337 9.37 -0.99 -16.86
C GLN A 337 9.76 -1.39 -15.44
N ALA A 338 8.88 -1.17 -14.45
CA ALA A 338 9.11 -1.64 -13.08
C ALA A 338 9.21 -3.17 -13.03
N LEU A 339 8.30 -3.90 -13.69
CA LEU A 339 8.33 -5.37 -13.77
C LEU A 339 9.60 -5.88 -14.47
N VAL A 340 10.01 -5.24 -15.58
CA VAL A 340 11.24 -5.58 -16.29
C VAL A 340 12.47 -5.41 -15.39
N LEU A 341 12.56 -4.30 -14.64
CA LEU A 341 13.67 -4.06 -13.71
C LEU A 341 13.73 -5.11 -12.61
N ILE A 342 12.59 -5.39 -11.97
CA ILE A 342 12.50 -6.40 -10.90
C ILE A 342 12.93 -7.77 -11.44
N THR A 343 12.40 -8.17 -12.61
CA THR A 343 12.73 -9.44 -13.26
C THR A 343 14.23 -9.55 -13.58
N ASP A 344 14.82 -8.49 -14.15
CA ASP A 344 16.26 -8.47 -14.51
C ASP A 344 17.15 -8.61 -13.27
N ARG A 345 16.83 -7.85 -12.21
CA ARG A 345 17.60 -7.89 -10.97
C ARG A 345 17.54 -9.26 -10.29
N MET A 346 16.35 -9.88 -10.25
CA MET A 346 16.18 -11.22 -9.68
C MET A 346 16.93 -12.29 -10.49
N LYS A 347 16.82 -12.28 -11.81
CA LYS A 347 17.58 -13.21 -12.69
C LYS A 347 19.09 -13.09 -12.50
N LYS A 348 19.57 -11.90 -12.19
CA LYS A 348 21.01 -11.63 -11.94
C LYS A 348 21.40 -11.81 -10.45
N HIS A 349 20.49 -12.22 -9.59
CA HIS A 349 20.69 -12.33 -8.13
C HIS A 349 21.26 -11.03 -7.53
N ARG A 350 20.82 -9.88 -8.00
CA ARG A 350 21.23 -8.57 -7.50
C ARG A 350 20.14 -7.99 -6.61
N PRO A 351 20.48 -7.56 -5.39
CA PRO A 351 19.50 -6.91 -4.52
C PRO A 351 18.90 -5.68 -5.23
N LEU A 352 17.63 -5.44 -4.96
CA LEU A 352 16.87 -4.33 -5.50
C LEU A 352 16.04 -3.73 -4.38
N THR A 353 16.14 -2.41 -4.18
CA THR A 353 15.36 -1.69 -3.18
C THR A 353 14.07 -1.14 -3.78
N GLY A 354 13.08 -0.87 -2.92
CA GLY A 354 11.84 -0.23 -3.37
C GLY A 354 12.09 1.14 -4.01
N ALA A 355 13.00 1.93 -3.43
CA ALA A 355 13.38 3.23 -4.00
C ALA A 355 13.97 3.14 -5.41
N GLU A 356 14.79 2.12 -5.71
CA GLU A 356 15.35 1.94 -7.06
C GLU A 356 14.26 1.65 -8.10
N VAL A 357 13.19 0.94 -7.71
CA VAL A 357 12.05 0.68 -8.61
C VAL A 357 11.27 1.97 -8.88
N ASP A 358 10.96 2.74 -7.84
CA ASP A 358 10.28 4.03 -8.01
C ASP A 358 11.09 5.00 -8.88
N GLN A 359 12.40 5.11 -8.64
CA GLN A 359 13.30 5.93 -9.47
C GLN A 359 13.25 5.56 -10.95
N ALA A 360 13.26 4.25 -11.26
CA ALA A 360 13.21 3.79 -12.64
C ALA A 360 11.86 4.10 -13.30
N THR A 361 10.76 3.90 -12.60
CA THR A 361 9.39 4.21 -13.05
C THR A 361 9.24 5.70 -13.33
N ARG A 362 9.67 6.55 -12.39
CA ARG A 362 9.66 8.02 -12.55
C ARG A 362 10.55 8.50 -13.67
N ALA A 363 11.75 7.90 -13.83
CA ALA A 363 12.64 8.25 -14.93
C ALA A 363 12.00 7.97 -16.29
N PHE A 364 11.18 6.92 -16.41
CA PHE A 364 10.41 6.65 -17.61
C PHE A 364 9.33 7.72 -17.87
N ILE A 365 8.53 8.05 -16.86
CA ILE A 365 7.49 9.10 -16.94
C ILE A 365 8.14 10.48 -17.25
N LYS A 366 9.30 10.77 -16.66
CA LYS A 366 10.07 11.99 -16.97
C LYS A 366 10.49 12.08 -18.43
N LYS A 367 10.94 10.98 -19.04
CA LYS A 367 11.28 10.94 -20.47
C LYS A 367 10.09 11.23 -21.37
N ALA A 368 8.87 10.86 -20.94
CA ALA A 368 7.63 11.21 -21.62
C ALA A 368 7.19 12.68 -21.40
N GLY A 369 7.89 13.45 -20.54
CA GLY A 369 7.57 14.83 -20.23
C GLY A 369 6.46 15.03 -19.21
N LEU A 370 6.07 13.98 -18.46
CA LEU A 370 4.94 13.98 -17.54
C LEU A 370 5.34 13.88 -16.05
N VAL A 371 6.58 14.21 -15.70
CA VAL A 371 7.07 14.07 -14.31
C VAL A 371 6.36 15.01 -13.33
N GLU A 372 5.95 16.17 -13.78
CA GLU A 372 5.22 17.17 -12.96
C GLU A 372 3.77 16.76 -12.66
N GLN A 373 3.27 15.75 -13.36
CA GLN A 373 1.94 15.18 -13.17
C GLN A 373 1.94 13.99 -12.21
N VAL A 374 3.09 13.58 -11.70
CA VAL A 374 3.17 12.49 -10.71
C VAL A 374 2.91 13.04 -9.31
N MET A 375 1.95 12.47 -8.59
CA MET A 375 1.53 12.96 -7.28
C MET A 375 1.74 11.98 -6.13
N HIS A 376 2.15 10.74 -6.41
CA HIS A 376 2.38 9.72 -5.37
C HIS A 376 3.47 8.73 -5.79
N ARG A 377 3.89 7.87 -4.88
CA ARG A 377 4.86 6.79 -5.09
C ARG A 377 4.39 5.76 -6.13
N THR A 378 5.29 4.94 -6.63
CA THR A 378 5.02 3.91 -7.62
C THR A 378 4.21 2.73 -7.05
N GLY A 379 4.31 2.43 -5.75
CA GLY A 379 3.55 1.34 -5.16
C GLY A 379 3.87 1.14 -3.68
N HIS A 380 3.15 0.20 -3.07
CA HIS A 380 3.31 -0.12 -1.66
C HIS A 380 3.24 -1.62 -1.41
N SER A 381 3.85 -2.07 -0.33
CA SER A 381 3.70 -3.45 0.14
C SER A 381 2.24 -3.76 0.48
N ILE A 382 1.84 -4.99 0.20
CA ILE A 382 0.56 -5.55 0.62
C ILE A 382 0.78 -6.87 1.36
N ASP A 383 0.07 -7.03 2.46
CA ASP A 383 -0.01 -8.28 3.21
C ASP A 383 -1.42 -8.41 3.84
N SER A 384 -1.56 -8.83 5.07
CA SER A 384 -2.84 -8.76 5.78
C SER A 384 -3.33 -7.33 6.02
N ASP A 385 -2.47 -6.34 5.80
CA ASP A 385 -2.79 -4.92 5.77
C ASP A 385 -2.59 -4.39 4.34
N LEU A 386 -3.44 -3.44 3.94
CA LEU A 386 -3.34 -2.81 2.62
C LEU A 386 -2.01 -2.05 2.47
N GLN A 387 -1.58 -1.38 3.55
CA GLN A 387 -0.23 -0.84 3.68
C GLN A 387 0.60 -1.87 4.45
N GLY A 388 1.24 -2.77 3.73
CA GLY A 388 1.92 -3.93 4.29
C GLY A 388 3.19 -3.62 5.07
N GLY A 389 3.82 -4.67 5.63
CA GLY A 389 5.09 -4.57 6.37
C GLY A 389 6.33 -4.74 5.51
N GLY A 390 6.19 -5.05 4.22
CA GLY A 390 7.29 -5.20 3.27
C GLY A 390 7.79 -3.86 2.72
N ALA A 391 8.72 -3.93 1.76
CA ALA A 391 9.26 -2.75 1.10
C ALA A 391 8.21 -2.09 0.18
N ASP A 392 8.06 -0.78 0.30
CA ASP A 392 7.27 0.05 -0.61
C ASP A 392 8.12 0.44 -1.82
N LEU A 393 7.50 0.59 -3.00
CA LEU A 393 8.15 1.10 -4.19
C LEU A 393 8.11 2.64 -4.14
N ASP A 394 9.02 3.23 -3.36
CA ASP A 394 8.94 4.63 -2.97
C ASP A 394 10.33 5.30 -2.84
N ASP A 395 10.55 6.37 -3.59
CA ASP A 395 11.62 7.38 -3.45
C ASP A 395 11.03 8.79 -3.61
N PHE A 396 9.72 8.92 -3.41
CA PHE A 396 8.98 10.16 -3.59
C PHE A 396 8.39 10.69 -2.28
N GLU A 397 7.55 9.90 -1.62
CA GLU A 397 6.98 10.25 -0.32
C GLU A 397 7.99 9.97 0.78
N VAL A 398 8.61 8.79 0.70
CA VAL A 398 9.74 8.40 1.56
C VAL A 398 10.73 7.58 0.74
N LYS A 399 11.99 7.53 1.19
CA LYS A 399 13.01 6.70 0.53
C LYS A 399 13.06 5.32 1.16
N ASP A 400 12.38 4.36 0.56
CA ASP A 400 12.41 2.98 1.04
C ASP A 400 13.63 2.22 0.51
N THR A 401 14.63 2.09 1.36
CA THR A 401 15.88 1.38 1.05
C THR A 401 15.86 -0.10 1.40
N ARG A 402 14.71 -0.65 1.85
CA ARG A 402 14.55 -2.06 2.10
C ARG A 402 14.61 -2.85 0.80
N ILE A 403 15.20 -4.04 0.88
CA ILE A 403 15.32 -4.93 -0.28
C ILE A 403 13.99 -5.66 -0.48
N LEU A 404 13.56 -5.73 -1.73
CA LEU A 404 12.42 -6.56 -2.13
C LEU A 404 12.75 -8.03 -1.83
N THR A 405 11.96 -8.64 -0.97
CA THR A 405 12.21 -10.00 -0.45
C THR A 405 11.25 -11.00 -1.10
N PRO A 406 11.73 -12.12 -1.68
CA PRO A 406 10.85 -13.18 -2.15
C PRO A 406 9.86 -13.65 -1.07
N GLY A 407 8.65 -13.99 -1.48
CA GLY A 407 7.57 -14.36 -0.57
C GLY A 407 6.70 -13.17 -0.11
N THR A 408 7.07 -11.94 -0.44
CA THR A 408 6.27 -10.74 -0.15
C THR A 408 5.42 -10.31 -1.35
N GLY A 409 4.44 -9.45 -1.12
CA GLY A 409 3.66 -8.83 -2.18
C GLY A 409 3.66 -7.30 -2.10
N PHE A 410 3.43 -6.67 -3.23
CA PHE A 410 3.34 -5.22 -3.37
C PHE A 410 2.45 -4.85 -4.57
N THR A 411 2.04 -3.58 -4.62
CA THR A 411 1.38 -3.01 -5.80
C THR A 411 2.41 -2.33 -6.70
N ILE A 412 2.11 -2.25 -8.00
CA ILE A 412 2.76 -1.33 -8.94
C ILE A 412 1.64 -0.46 -9.50
N SER A 413 1.61 0.80 -9.10
CA SER A 413 0.49 1.71 -9.29
C SER A 413 0.89 3.12 -9.75
N PRO A 414 1.68 3.29 -10.84
CA PRO A 414 1.99 4.62 -11.35
C PRO A 414 0.73 5.33 -11.85
N GLY A 415 0.73 6.68 -11.72
CA GLY A 415 -0.35 7.54 -12.20
C GLY A 415 0.18 8.91 -12.62
N VAL A 416 -0.56 9.59 -13.49
CA VAL A 416 -0.33 10.98 -13.86
C VAL A 416 -1.65 11.76 -13.79
N TYR A 417 -1.59 12.95 -13.23
CA TYR A 417 -2.74 13.76 -12.85
C TYR A 417 -2.57 15.19 -13.36
N PHE A 418 -3.59 15.69 -14.06
CA PHE A 418 -3.64 17.04 -14.61
C PHE A 418 -4.70 17.83 -13.83
N PRO A 419 -4.31 18.62 -12.82
CA PRO A 419 -5.24 19.31 -11.93
C PRO A 419 -6.30 20.10 -12.71
N GLY A 420 -7.57 19.92 -12.31
CA GLY A 420 -8.72 20.55 -12.98
C GLY A 420 -9.08 20.00 -14.36
N GLN A 421 -8.43 18.94 -14.82
CA GLN A 421 -8.70 18.30 -16.09
C GLN A 421 -9.06 16.82 -15.88
N PHE A 422 -8.07 15.96 -15.75
CA PHE A 422 -8.24 14.52 -15.56
C PHE A 422 -6.97 13.88 -14.95
N GLY A 423 -7.10 12.66 -14.48
CA GLY A 423 -5.98 11.80 -14.09
C GLY A 423 -6.18 10.39 -14.59
N VAL A 424 -5.08 9.70 -14.86
CA VAL A 424 -5.06 8.29 -15.22
C VAL A 424 -4.04 7.56 -14.37
N GLY A 425 -4.39 6.36 -13.95
CA GLY A 425 -3.52 5.47 -13.19
C GLY A 425 -3.79 4.02 -13.54
N THR A 426 -2.84 3.17 -13.24
CA THR A 426 -3.00 1.71 -13.27
C THR A 426 -2.52 1.16 -11.95
N GLU A 427 -3.07 0.04 -11.52
CA GLU A 427 -2.56 -0.66 -10.36
C GLU A 427 -2.69 -2.15 -10.57
N ILE A 428 -1.61 -2.85 -10.31
CA ILE A 428 -1.55 -4.31 -10.27
C ILE A 428 -1.00 -4.76 -8.92
N SER A 429 -1.50 -5.89 -8.43
CA SER A 429 -0.87 -6.62 -7.33
C SER A 429 0.17 -7.60 -7.88
N VAL A 430 1.29 -7.68 -7.20
CA VAL A 430 2.43 -8.52 -7.58
C VAL A 430 2.86 -9.34 -6.37
N TYR A 431 3.01 -10.64 -6.54
CA TYR A 431 3.69 -11.51 -5.60
C TYR A 431 5.14 -11.73 -6.07
N LEU A 432 6.10 -11.56 -5.19
CA LEU A 432 7.50 -11.78 -5.52
C LEU A 432 7.85 -13.24 -5.29
N ALA A 433 7.70 -14.06 -6.30
CA ALA A 433 8.12 -15.46 -6.27
C ALA A 433 9.66 -15.57 -6.36
N PRO A 434 10.28 -16.69 -5.92
CA PRO A 434 11.74 -16.87 -5.96
C PRO A 434 12.37 -16.70 -7.36
N ASN A 435 11.62 -17.00 -8.41
CA ASN A 435 12.05 -16.94 -9.80
C ASN A 435 11.67 -15.64 -10.52
N GLY A 436 10.96 -14.72 -9.86
CA GLY A 436 10.58 -13.43 -10.43
C GLY A 436 9.23 -12.90 -9.95
N PRO A 437 8.85 -11.69 -10.37
CA PRO A 437 7.56 -11.10 -10.04
C PRO A 437 6.42 -11.85 -10.76
N GLU A 438 5.39 -12.18 -10.02
CA GLU A 438 4.15 -12.82 -10.49
C GLU A 438 3.02 -11.81 -10.37
N VAL A 439 2.54 -11.28 -11.50
CA VAL A 439 1.39 -10.38 -11.54
C VAL A 439 0.14 -11.17 -11.20
N THR A 440 -0.54 -10.80 -10.13
CA THR A 440 -1.68 -11.57 -9.62
C THR A 440 -3.03 -10.98 -10.03
N THR A 441 -3.13 -9.67 -10.23
CA THR A 441 -4.33 -9.01 -10.78
C THR A 441 -4.17 -8.76 -12.29
N ALA A 442 -5.27 -8.52 -13.00
CA ALA A 442 -5.20 -8.21 -14.42
C ALA A 442 -4.50 -6.87 -14.66
N ALA A 443 -3.53 -6.86 -15.58
CA ALA A 443 -2.93 -5.63 -16.07
C ALA A 443 -3.81 -5.01 -17.15
N GLN A 444 -3.96 -3.69 -17.14
CA GLN A 444 -4.66 -2.94 -18.16
C GLN A 444 -3.65 -2.35 -19.14
N ASP A 445 -3.81 -2.62 -20.42
CA ASP A 445 -2.90 -2.12 -21.48
C ASP A 445 -3.43 -0.87 -22.16
N GLU A 446 -4.74 -0.74 -22.27
CA GLU A 446 -5.43 0.39 -22.90
C GLU A 446 -6.66 0.80 -22.06
N VAL A 447 -7.04 2.07 -22.13
CA VAL A 447 -8.28 2.55 -21.52
C VAL A 447 -9.49 1.91 -22.21
N GLU A 448 -10.44 1.41 -21.43
CA GLU A 448 -11.61 0.69 -21.94
C GLU A 448 -12.70 1.69 -22.41
N ALA A 449 -13.19 1.57 -23.65
CA ALA A 449 -14.39 2.27 -24.10
C ALA A 449 -15.62 1.44 -23.73
N LEU A 450 -16.53 1.98 -22.92
CA LEU A 450 -17.64 1.24 -22.33
C LEU A 450 -18.86 1.08 -23.23
N LEU A 451 -19.07 2.01 -24.18
CA LEU A 451 -20.23 1.98 -25.07
C LEU A 451 -19.88 1.32 -26.40
N LYS A 452 -20.84 0.56 -26.96
CA LYS A 452 -20.67 -0.15 -28.24
C LYS A 452 -21.29 0.62 -29.40
#